data_f858c44fdb176f752fcadd4937f0d119
#
_entry.id   f858c44fdb176f752fcadd4937f0d119
#
_cell.length_a   1.000
_cell.length_b   1.000
_cell.length_c   1.000
_cell.angle_alpha   90.00
_cell.angle_beta   90.00
_cell.angle_gamma   90.00
#
_symmetry.space_group_name_H-M   'P 1'
#
loop_
_entity.id
_entity.type
_entity.pdbx_description
1 polymer ?
#
loop_
_entity_poly.entity_id
_entity_poly.type
_entity_poly.pdbx_seq_one_letter_code
_entity_poly.pdbx_strand_id
1 'polypeptide(L)'
;QECCAALAERGFSPEDAAEAVAAFHGNIGQCLNFLENMPIREAVGLTKTAINSIINKNEYALLQTVSVLGKERERTFLFLNLFDRCIRDAIVWKHDPCAAGIGCDAAGSKKLAERLSDSAGQAMHRAVDSTYGAMEANVNLPLALAAFCADCMDA
;
A
#
# COMPACT_ATOMS: atom_id res chain seq x y z
N GLN A 1 6.60 -3.61 -21.53
CA GLN A 1 5.84 -3.96 -22.76
C GLN A 1 5.58 -5.47 -22.83
N GLU A 2 6.60 -6.31 -22.65
CA GLU A 2 6.48 -7.79 -22.71
C GLU A 2 5.46 -8.35 -21.69
N CYS A 3 5.43 -7.85 -20.47
CA CYS A 3 4.49 -8.30 -19.44
C CYS A 3 3.03 -7.99 -19.81
N CYS A 4 2.74 -6.80 -20.36
CA CYS A 4 1.39 -6.46 -20.83
C CYS A 4 0.96 -7.38 -22.00
N ALA A 5 1.87 -7.69 -22.93
CA ALA A 5 1.58 -8.61 -24.03
C ALA A 5 1.25 -10.02 -23.52
N ALA A 6 2.04 -10.54 -22.59
CA ALA A 6 1.82 -11.85 -21.98
C ALA A 6 0.51 -11.94 -21.19
N LEU A 7 0.06 -10.85 -20.55
CA LEU A 7 -1.23 -10.78 -19.87
C LEU A 7 -2.40 -10.72 -20.86
N ALA A 8 -2.24 -9.96 -21.97
CA ALA A 8 -3.24 -9.88 -23.04
C ALA A 8 -3.44 -11.24 -23.73
N GLU A 9 -2.38 -12.02 -23.96
CA GLU A 9 -2.46 -13.39 -24.49
C GLU A 9 -3.26 -14.32 -23.58
N ARG A 10 -3.32 -14.04 -22.27
CA ARG A 10 -4.13 -14.79 -21.29
C ARG A 10 -5.57 -14.29 -21.18
N GLY A 11 -5.97 -13.30 -21.98
CA GLY A 11 -7.34 -12.81 -22.07
C GLY A 11 -7.69 -11.65 -21.14
N PHE A 12 -6.71 -11.05 -20.48
CA PHE A 12 -6.96 -9.85 -19.66
C PHE A 12 -7.08 -8.60 -20.53
N SER A 13 -7.90 -7.63 -20.07
CA SER A 13 -8.04 -6.37 -20.80
C SER A 13 -6.73 -5.58 -20.80
N PRO A 14 -6.46 -4.77 -21.86
CA PRO A 14 -5.27 -3.91 -21.88
C PRO A 14 -5.19 -2.95 -20.69
N GLU A 15 -6.33 -2.50 -20.19
CA GLU A 15 -6.43 -1.60 -19.02
C GLU A 15 -6.04 -2.31 -17.73
N ASP A 16 -6.61 -3.49 -17.47
CA ASP A 16 -6.27 -4.33 -16.32
C ASP A 16 -4.80 -4.75 -16.34
N ALA A 17 -4.29 -5.14 -17.51
CA ALA A 17 -2.89 -5.50 -17.69
C ALA A 17 -1.95 -4.32 -17.37
N ALA A 18 -2.29 -3.11 -17.85
CA ALA A 18 -1.52 -1.91 -17.57
C ALA A 18 -1.54 -1.55 -16.08
N GLU A 19 -2.69 -1.66 -15.42
CA GLU A 19 -2.82 -1.43 -13.99
C GLU A 19 -1.97 -2.44 -13.18
N ALA A 20 -2.07 -3.73 -13.50
CA ALA A 20 -1.30 -4.78 -12.85
C ALA A 20 0.21 -4.56 -12.99
N VAL A 21 0.68 -4.23 -14.20
CA VAL A 21 2.10 -3.96 -14.49
C VAL A 21 2.58 -2.72 -13.75
N ALA A 22 1.78 -1.67 -13.67
CA ALA A 22 2.09 -0.47 -12.91
C ALA A 22 2.17 -0.73 -11.40
N ALA A 23 1.26 -1.55 -10.85
CA ALA A 23 1.24 -1.89 -9.43
C ALA A 23 2.37 -2.83 -9.00
N PHE A 24 2.81 -3.73 -9.88
CA PHE A 24 3.77 -4.79 -9.54
C PHE A 24 5.03 -4.81 -10.40
N HIS A 25 5.35 -3.66 -11.03
CA HIS A 25 6.60 -3.41 -11.75
C HIS A 25 6.96 -4.47 -12.79
N GLY A 26 5.95 -5.08 -13.43
CA GLY A 26 6.12 -6.10 -14.45
C GLY A 26 6.46 -7.50 -13.92
N ASN A 27 6.35 -7.74 -12.61
CA ASN A 27 6.42 -9.09 -12.07
C ASN A 27 5.16 -9.88 -12.46
N ILE A 28 5.28 -10.74 -13.47
CA ILE A 28 4.14 -11.42 -14.10
C ILE A 28 3.35 -12.27 -13.10
N GLY A 29 4.01 -12.94 -12.15
CA GLY A 29 3.34 -13.74 -11.12
C GLY A 29 2.48 -12.90 -10.19
N GLN A 30 2.98 -11.73 -9.77
CA GLN A 30 2.22 -10.79 -8.94
C GLN A 30 1.10 -10.10 -9.73
N CYS A 31 1.34 -9.78 -11.00
CA CYS A 31 0.31 -9.24 -11.89
C CYS A 31 -0.86 -10.21 -12.07
N LEU A 32 -0.58 -11.48 -12.31
CA LEU A 32 -1.61 -12.51 -12.42
C LEU A 32 -2.39 -12.66 -11.12
N ASN A 33 -1.69 -12.76 -9.98
CA ASN A 33 -2.34 -12.86 -8.69
C ASN A 33 -3.23 -11.64 -8.38
N PHE A 34 -2.80 -10.44 -8.75
CA PHE A 34 -3.62 -9.23 -8.66
C PHE A 34 -4.89 -9.31 -9.53
N LEU A 35 -4.76 -9.79 -10.75
CA LEU A 35 -5.87 -9.85 -11.72
C LEU A 35 -6.90 -10.93 -11.37
N GLU A 36 -6.45 -12.04 -10.80
CA GLU A 36 -7.30 -13.19 -10.45
C GLU A 36 -7.85 -13.14 -9.02
N ASN A 37 -7.27 -12.30 -8.14
CA ASN A 37 -7.57 -12.31 -6.70
C ASN A 37 -8.18 -10.98 -6.24
N MET A 38 -9.51 -10.97 -6.08
CA MET A 38 -10.25 -9.78 -5.64
C MET A 38 -9.74 -9.17 -4.31
N PRO A 39 -9.43 -9.94 -3.25
CA PRO A 39 -8.85 -9.38 -2.03
C PRO A 39 -7.57 -8.58 -2.25
N ILE A 40 -6.71 -8.98 -3.19
CA ILE A 40 -5.48 -8.24 -3.52
C ILE A 40 -5.81 -6.93 -4.25
N ARG A 41 -6.74 -6.96 -5.21
CA ARG A 41 -7.20 -5.73 -5.90
C ARG A 41 -7.77 -4.72 -4.91
N GLU A 42 -8.60 -5.16 -4.00
CA GLU A 42 -9.17 -4.31 -2.95
C GLU A 42 -8.09 -3.74 -2.02
N ALA A 43 -7.14 -4.55 -1.57
CA ALA A 43 -6.05 -4.10 -0.72
C ALA A 43 -5.15 -3.06 -1.43
N VAL A 44 -4.88 -3.23 -2.73
CA VAL A 44 -4.18 -2.23 -3.55
C VAL A 44 -4.97 -0.92 -3.61
N GLY A 45 -6.28 -0.99 -3.86
CA GLY A 45 -7.15 0.19 -3.86
C GLY A 45 -7.15 0.93 -2.52
N LEU A 46 -7.29 0.20 -1.41
CA LEU A 46 -7.22 0.77 -0.06
C LEU A 46 -5.86 1.40 0.23
N THR A 47 -4.77 0.76 -0.21
CA THR A 47 -3.41 1.29 -0.03
C THR A 47 -3.23 2.61 -0.78
N LYS A 48 -3.64 2.68 -2.05
CA LYS A 48 -3.60 3.92 -2.85
C LYS A 48 -4.40 5.05 -2.17
N THR A 49 -5.60 4.73 -1.67
CA THR A 49 -6.46 5.69 -0.97
C THR A 49 -5.84 6.17 0.34
N ALA A 50 -5.25 5.26 1.13
CA ALA A 50 -4.59 5.60 2.38
C ALA A 50 -3.38 6.52 2.15
N ILE A 51 -2.52 6.21 1.18
CA ILE A 51 -1.37 7.04 0.82
C ILE A 51 -1.83 8.43 0.38
N ASN A 52 -2.86 8.51 -0.47
CA ASN A 52 -3.41 9.79 -0.89
C ASN A 52 -4.00 10.59 0.28
N SER A 53 -4.63 9.93 1.24
CA SER A 53 -5.17 10.57 2.45
C SER A 53 -4.05 11.17 3.31
N ILE A 54 -2.94 10.47 3.47
CA ILE A 54 -1.76 10.96 4.19
C ILE A 54 -1.14 12.15 3.46
N ILE A 55 -0.94 12.07 2.13
CA ILE A 55 -0.42 13.17 1.31
C ILE A 55 -1.26 14.43 1.49
N ASN A 56 -2.59 14.30 1.58
CA ASN A 56 -3.52 15.43 1.72
C ASN A 56 -3.80 15.79 3.19
N LYS A 57 -3.16 15.15 4.15
CA LYS A 57 -3.39 15.34 5.60
C LYS A 57 -4.87 15.20 5.99
N ASN A 58 -5.55 14.24 5.38
CA ASN A 58 -6.97 13.97 5.62
C ASN A 58 -7.14 12.72 6.51
N GLU A 59 -7.08 12.95 7.82
CA GLU A 59 -7.22 11.91 8.85
C GLU A 59 -8.56 11.17 8.75
N TYR A 60 -9.65 11.89 8.52
CA TYR A 60 -10.97 11.28 8.40
C TYR A 60 -11.03 10.30 7.22
N ALA A 61 -10.50 10.68 6.06
CA ALA A 61 -10.45 9.80 4.90
C ALA A 61 -9.55 8.58 5.14
N LEU A 62 -8.43 8.73 5.86
CA LEU A 62 -7.58 7.60 6.24
C LEU A 62 -8.34 6.65 7.16
N LEU A 63 -8.95 7.17 8.23
CA LEU A 63 -9.73 6.38 9.18
C LEU A 63 -10.90 5.64 8.50
N GLN A 64 -11.61 6.32 7.62
CA GLN A 64 -12.69 5.71 6.83
C GLN A 64 -12.16 4.57 5.95
N THR A 65 -11.01 4.77 5.30
CA THR A 65 -10.38 3.76 4.43
C THR A 65 -10.01 2.51 5.21
N VAL A 66 -9.38 2.64 6.39
CA VAL A 66 -8.95 1.46 7.15
C VAL A 66 -10.09 0.84 7.97
N SER A 67 -11.18 1.55 8.23
CA SER A 67 -12.29 1.04 9.02
C SER A 67 -12.94 -0.22 8.40
N VAL A 68 -12.90 -0.34 7.07
CA VAL A 68 -13.43 -1.51 6.36
C VAL A 68 -12.63 -2.78 6.65
N LEU A 69 -11.38 -2.65 7.12
CA LEU A 69 -10.49 -3.76 7.46
C LEU A 69 -10.74 -4.31 8.88
N GLY A 70 -11.49 -3.58 9.71
CA GLY A 70 -11.63 -3.88 11.15
C GLY A 70 -12.24 -5.24 11.51
N LYS A 71 -12.69 -6.02 10.55
CA LYS A 71 -13.28 -7.35 10.76
C LYS A 71 -12.49 -8.50 10.13
N GLU A 72 -11.48 -8.21 9.32
CA GLU A 72 -10.81 -9.19 8.48
C GLU A 72 -9.29 -9.10 8.63
N ARG A 73 -8.73 -9.95 9.47
CA ARG A 73 -7.29 -9.95 9.79
C ARG A 73 -6.40 -10.18 8.56
N GLU A 74 -6.77 -11.11 7.70
CA GLU A 74 -6.00 -11.43 6.50
C GLU A 74 -5.92 -10.24 5.54
N ARG A 75 -7.05 -9.54 5.33
CA ARG A 75 -7.07 -8.32 4.51
C ARG A 75 -6.28 -7.18 5.15
N THR A 76 -6.34 -7.04 6.47
CA THR A 76 -5.52 -6.08 7.20
C THR A 76 -4.03 -6.37 7.01
N PHE A 77 -3.64 -7.63 7.13
CA PHE A 77 -2.26 -8.06 6.93
C PHE A 77 -1.76 -7.72 5.52
N LEU A 78 -2.59 -8.00 4.51
CA LEU A 78 -2.27 -7.70 3.12
C LEU A 78 -2.15 -6.19 2.87
N PHE A 79 -3.09 -5.40 3.39
CA PHE A 79 -3.06 -3.95 3.32
C PHE A 79 -1.79 -3.38 3.96
N LEU A 80 -1.47 -3.76 5.19
CA LEU A 80 -0.28 -3.28 5.91
C LEU A 80 1.02 -3.61 5.15
N ASN A 81 1.11 -4.82 4.59
CA ASN A 81 2.26 -5.22 3.79
C ASN A 81 2.43 -4.36 2.52
N LEU A 82 1.35 -4.10 1.80
CA LEU A 82 1.37 -3.25 0.61
C LEU A 82 1.67 -1.79 0.96
N PHE A 83 1.09 -1.30 2.04
CA PHE A 83 1.32 0.05 2.55
C PHE A 83 2.79 0.25 2.94
N ASP A 84 3.36 -0.67 3.72
CA ASP A 84 4.76 -0.63 4.14
C ASP A 84 5.74 -0.58 2.97
N ARG A 85 5.49 -1.38 1.92
CA ARG A 85 6.29 -1.34 0.69
C ARG A 85 6.23 0.02 0.01
N CYS A 86 5.08 0.67 0.00
CA CYS A 86 4.95 2.01 -0.57
C CYS A 86 5.69 3.07 0.27
N ILE A 87 5.65 2.98 1.60
CA ILE A 87 6.44 3.85 2.49
C ILE A 87 7.93 3.62 2.28
N ARG A 88 8.36 2.36 2.19
CA ARG A 88 9.77 2.03 1.85
C ARG A 88 10.18 2.68 0.54
N ASP A 89 9.37 2.58 -0.50
CA ASP A 89 9.68 3.19 -1.79
C ASP A 89 9.77 4.71 -1.71
N ALA A 90 8.88 5.36 -0.94
CA ALA A 90 8.94 6.80 -0.72
C ALA A 90 10.26 7.21 -0.04
N ILE A 91 10.72 6.49 0.98
CA ILE A 91 12.01 6.74 1.65
C ILE A 91 13.16 6.53 0.68
N VAL A 92 13.18 5.42 -0.07
CA VAL A 92 14.25 5.11 -1.02
C VAL A 92 14.33 6.13 -2.15
N TRP A 93 13.20 6.46 -2.77
CA TRP A 93 13.18 7.42 -3.89
C TRP A 93 13.52 8.85 -3.50
N LYS A 94 13.40 9.20 -2.24
CA LYS A 94 13.89 10.47 -1.72
C LYS A 94 15.42 10.59 -1.83
N HIS A 95 16.14 9.48 -1.66
CA HIS A 95 17.61 9.43 -1.70
C HIS A 95 18.14 8.92 -3.04
N ASP A 96 17.45 8.01 -3.69
CA ASP A 96 17.77 7.45 -5.01
C ASP A 96 16.52 7.37 -5.90
N PRO A 97 16.22 8.41 -6.67
CA PRO A 97 15.06 8.45 -7.57
C PRO A 97 15.05 7.37 -8.66
N CYS A 98 16.20 6.74 -8.94
CA CYS A 98 16.36 5.69 -9.95
C CYS A 98 16.21 4.28 -9.38
N ALA A 99 16.10 4.14 -8.06
CA ALA A 99 15.94 2.83 -7.42
C ALA A 99 14.68 2.12 -7.89
N ALA A 100 14.75 0.79 -7.95
CA ALA A 100 13.57 -0.03 -8.26
C ALA A 100 12.55 0.01 -7.11
N GLY A 101 11.30 0.30 -7.46
CA GLY A 101 10.18 0.23 -6.53
C GLY A 101 9.70 -1.20 -6.32
N ILE A 102 9.06 -1.45 -5.18
CA ILE A 102 8.44 -2.73 -4.82
C ILE A 102 6.99 -2.56 -4.32
N GLY A 103 6.56 -1.32 -4.10
CA GLY A 103 5.20 -0.97 -3.67
C GLY A 103 4.20 -0.98 -4.82
N CYS A 104 2.93 -1.03 -4.48
CA CYS A 104 1.83 -1.10 -5.45
C CYS A 104 1.34 0.28 -5.96
N ASP A 105 1.91 1.38 -5.48
CA ASP A 105 1.54 2.75 -5.86
C ASP A 105 2.79 3.62 -6.09
N ALA A 106 3.43 3.44 -7.22
CA ALA A 106 4.62 4.22 -7.56
C ALA A 106 4.36 5.74 -7.63
N ALA A 107 3.19 6.15 -8.14
CA ALA A 107 2.85 7.56 -8.25
C ALA A 107 2.59 8.21 -6.89
N GLY A 108 1.86 7.52 -6.00
CA GLY A 108 1.62 7.97 -4.63
C GLY A 108 2.90 8.00 -3.82
N SER A 109 3.72 6.95 -3.88
CA SER A 109 4.99 6.90 -3.15
C SER A 109 5.98 7.99 -3.59
N LYS A 110 6.03 8.35 -4.87
CA LYS A 110 6.84 9.50 -5.34
C LYS A 110 6.36 10.83 -4.78
N LYS A 111 5.04 11.08 -4.80
CA LYS A 111 4.47 12.29 -4.19
C LYS A 111 4.71 12.33 -2.68
N LEU A 112 4.64 11.19 -2.03
CA LEU A 112 4.92 11.06 -0.61
C LEU A 112 6.40 11.37 -0.31
N ALA A 113 7.34 10.88 -1.14
CA ALA A 113 8.78 11.14 -1.03
C ALA A 113 9.11 12.64 -1.03
N GLU A 114 8.37 13.45 -1.79
CA GLU A 114 8.55 14.91 -1.86
C GLU A 114 8.17 15.62 -0.54
N ARG A 115 7.33 15.00 0.29
CA ARG A 115 6.75 15.62 1.50
C ARG A 115 7.21 14.96 2.80
N LEU A 116 7.60 13.69 2.72
CA LEU A 116 7.95 12.89 3.88
C LEU A 116 9.36 13.22 4.38
N SER A 117 9.50 13.48 5.69
CA SER A 117 10.82 13.46 6.32
C SER A 117 11.27 12.01 6.56
N ASP A 118 12.58 11.77 6.73
CA ASP A 118 13.08 10.42 7.01
C ASP A 118 12.54 9.91 8.36
N SER A 119 12.42 10.80 9.35
CA SER A 119 11.82 10.49 10.65
C SER A 119 10.35 10.11 10.54
N ALA A 120 9.60 10.81 9.69
CA ALA A 120 8.19 10.52 9.42
C ALA A 120 8.02 9.16 8.73
N GLY A 121 8.84 8.86 7.73
CA GLY A 121 8.84 7.54 7.09
C GLY A 121 9.13 6.40 8.06
N GLN A 122 10.12 6.58 8.95
CA GLN A 122 10.42 5.62 10.00
C GLN A 122 9.29 5.50 11.03
N ALA A 123 8.59 6.60 11.35
CA ALA A 123 7.44 6.57 12.25
C ALA A 123 6.28 5.76 11.65
N MET A 124 5.98 5.96 10.36
CA MET A 124 4.96 5.18 9.65
C MET A 124 5.32 3.70 9.58
N HIS A 125 6.59 3.37 9.34
CA HIS A 125 7.04 1.97 9.38
C HIS A 125 6.83 1.34 10.77
N ARG A 126 7.19 2.06 11.86
CA ARG A 126 6.91 1.62 13.24
C ARG A 126 5.41 1.47 13.52
N ALA A 127 4.56 2.31 12.95
CA ALA A 127 3.10 2.17 13.09
C ALA A 127 2.60 0.86 12.48
N VAL A 128 3.15 0.45 11.32
CA VAL A 128 2.88 -0.85 10.71
C VAL A 128 3.32 -1.99 11.65
N ASP A 129 4.55 -1.96 12.14
CA ASP A 129 5.09 -3.00 13.06
C ASP A 129 4.27 -3.10 14.35
N SER A 130 3.90 -1.95 14.94
CA SER A 130 3.05 -1.90 16.15
C SER A 130 1.68 -2.52 15.89
N THR A 131 1.12 -2.29 14.70
CA THR A 131 -0.18 -2.88 14.32
C THR A 131 -0.07 -4.39 14.13
N TYR A 132 1.00 -4.89 13.53
CA TYR A 132 1.28 -6.33 13.47
C TYR A 132 1.39 -6.95 14.86
N GLY A 133 2.16 -6.34 15.77
CA GLY A 133 2.27 -6.80 17.15
C GLY A 133 0.92 -6.80 17.89
N ALA A 134 0.08 -5.79 17.69
CA ALA A 134 -1.26 -5.74 18.25
C ALA A 134 -2.17 -6.86 17.70
N MET A 135 -2.04 -7.16 16.40
CA MET A 135 -2.75 -8.27 15.79
C MET A 135 -2.31 -9.62 16.37
N GLU A 136 -1.02 -9.86 16.55
CA GLU A 136 -0.48 -11.08 17.16
C GLU A 136 -0.93 -11.25 18.61
N ALA A 137 -0.98 -10.15 19.36
CA ALA A 137 -1.47 -10.12 20.72
C ALA A 137 -3.00 -10.19 20.87
N ASN A 138 -3.75 -10.38 19.75
CA ASN A 138 -5.20 -10.41 19.71
C ASN A 138 -5.89 -9.15 20.28
N VAL A 139 -5.27 -7.99 20.14
CA VAL A 139 -5.88 -6.70 20.45
C VAL A 139 -7.10 -6.47 19.52
N ASN A 140 -8.05 -5.68 20.00
CA ASN A 140 -9.20 -5.27 19.20
C ASN A 140 -8.74 -4.59 17.89
N LEU A 141 -9.00 -5.22 16.74
CA LEU A 141 -8.49 -4.78 15.44
C LEU A 141 -8.92 -3.36 15.07
N PRO A 142 -10.18 -2.95 15.21
CA PRO A 142 -10.59 -1.56 15.01
C PRO A 142 -9.79 -0.55 15.82
N LEU A 143 -9.48 -0.87 17.08
CA LEU A 143 -8.68 0.00 17.95
C LEU A 143 -7.22 0.08 17.47
N ALA A 144 -6.63 -1.04 17.08
CA ALA A 144 -5.27 -1.07 16.52
C ALA A 144 -5.17 -0.25 15.22
N LEU A 145 -6.18 -0.33 14.36
CA LEU A 145 -6.26 0.44 13.13
C LEU A 145 -6.48 1.95 13.37
N ALA A 146 -7.25 2.31 14.40
CA ALA A 146 -7.39 3.73 14.80
C ALA A 146 -6.06 4.30 15.31
N ALA A 147 -5.31 3.54 16.11
CA ALA A 147 -3.96 3.93 16.55
C ALA A 147 -3.00 4.06 15.37
N PHE A 148 -3.02 3.10 14.43
CA PHE A 148 -2.25 3.17 13.19
C PHE A 148 -2.51 4.49 12.42
N CYS A 149 -3.79 4.90 12.28
CA CYS A 149 -4.12 6.15 11.61
C CYS A 149 -3.53 7.36 12.32
N ALA A 150 -3.69 7.43 13.66
CA ALA A 150 -3.13 8.52 14.45
C ALA A 150 -1.61 8.59 14.29
N ASP A 151 -0.91 7.48 14.46
CA ASP A 151 0.55 7.41 14.31
C ASP A 151 1.03 7.82 12.91
N CYS A 152 0.29 7.47 11.86
CA CYS A 152 0.61 7.88 10.48
C CYS A 152 0.35 9.36 10.21
N MET A 153 -0.61 9.97 10.90
CA MET A 153 -0.95 11.39 10.70
C MET A 153 -0.08 12.31 11.54
N ASP A 154 0.43 11.82 12.67
CA ASP A 154 1.34 12.56 13.57
C ASP A 154 2.81 12.51 13.09
N ALA A 155 3.10 11.62 12.11
CA ALA A 155 4.42 11.48 11.51
C ALA A 155 4.75 12.64 10.56
#